data_8bb22431c638734fd961eca161cb4ab8
#
_entry.id   8bb22431c638734fd961eca161cb4ab8
#
_cell.length_a   1.000
_cell.length_b   1.000
_cell.length_c   1.000
_cell.angle_alpha   90.00
_cell.angle_beta   90.00
_cell.angle_gamma   90.00
#
_symmetry.space_group_name_H-M   'P 1'
#
loop_
_entity.id
_entity.type
_entity.pdbx_description
1 polymer ?
#
loop_
_entity_poly.entity_id
_entity_poly.type
_entity_poly.pdbx_seq_one_letter_code
_entity_poly.pdbx_strand_id
1 'polypeptide(L)'
;MIKEKVLENGYLDDDYKIMIERIIKENRKIFEILYKYNKFLYKIQSEFNNYTMNLETNYHFSMFIQIHKLYQSAIIMIEYGLLESFETILRNILESTVNILYSLIDNKNIMILELDSIDEDLKKLKYINNNKIFDVVSKEKVDEYRKQKEEERAKIINEIGDTKKPMPIGLFKTINFEKEYLYYKCLCDYTHMNSNIAGRIVKQETDGFIFDGGPNYLDINNESARLIGTIELFIDKFIKKYSPNLIEEYKALEKEADALN
;
A
#
# COMPACT_ATOMS: atom_id res chain seq x y z
N MET A 1 4.42 -20.55 26.04
CA MET A 1 3.88 -20.29 27.38
C MET A 1 3.39 -18.85 27.63
N ILE A 2 3.38 -17.99 26.61
CA ILE A 2 2.73 -16.65 26.66
C ILE A 2 1.28 -16.68 26.11
N LYS A 3 0.87 -17.79 25.50
CA LYS A 3 -0.50 -17.98 24.96
C LYS A 3 -1.62 -18.04 26.02
N GLU A 4 -1.31 -18.08 27.29
CA GLU A 4 -2.30 -18.36 28.34
C GLU A 4 -2.83 -17.15 29.13
N LYS A 5 -2.24 -15.96 28.97
CA LYS A 5 -2.88 -14.73 29.43
C LYS A 5 -3.64 -14.12 28.27
N VAL A 6 -4.92 -14.38 28.16
CA VAL A 6 -5.83 -13.55 27.39
C VAL A 6 -5.65 -12.14 27.94
N LEU A 7 -5.04 -11.27 27.18
CA LEU A 7 -4.86 -9.87 27.54
C LEU A 7 -6.26 -9.28 27.70
N GLU A 8 -6.61 -8.78 28.88
CA GLU A 8 -7.97 -8.28 29.16
C GLU A 8 -8.36 -7.15 28.19
N ASN A 9 -7.38 -6.34 27.76
CA ASN A 9 -7.55 -5.25 26.80
C ASN A 9 -7.02 -5.60 25.39
N GLY A 10 -6.73 -6.88 25.10
CA GLY A 10 -6.17 -7.32 23.82
C GLY A 10 -4.88 -6.57 23.48
N TYR A 11 -4.81 -6.04 22.26
CA TYR A 11 -3.65 -5.29 21.76
C TYR A 11 -3.37 -3.95 22.47
N LEU A 12 -4.25 -3.49 23.33
CA LEU A 12 -4.11 -2.23 24.09
C LEU A 12 -3.59 -2.48 25.51
N ASP A 13 -3.28 -3.72 25.86
CA ASP A 13 -2.73 -4.08 27.16
C ASP A 13 -1.26 -3.65 27.30
N ASP A 14 -0.85 -3.19 28.47
CA ASP A 14 0.55 -2.77 28.70
C ASP A 14 1.53 -3.96 28.63
N ASP A 15 1.11 -5.17 29.04
CA ASP A 15 1.92 -6.38 28.89
C ASP A 15 2.20 -6.71 27.41
N TYR A 16 1.36 -6.23 26.49
CA TYR A 16 1.55 -6.38 25.06
C TYR A 16 2.79 -5.64 24.54
N LYS A 17 3.09 -4.46 25.09
CA LYS A 17 4.31 -3.69 24.75
C LYS A 17 5.59 -4.49 25.06
N ILE A 18 5.61 -5.18 26.20
CA ILE A 18 6.75 -6.03 26.58
C ILE A 18 6.93 -7.17 25.57
N MET A 19 5.82 -7.72 25.08
CA MET A 19 5.85 -8.78 24.08
C MET A 19 6.40 -8.26 22.74
N ILE A 20 5.98 -7.06 22.29
CA ILE A 20 6.50 -6.42 21.08
C ILE A 20 8.03 -6.23 21.15
N GLU A 21 8.53 -5.67 22.25
CA GLU A 21 9.97 -5.47 22.46
C GLU A 21 10.75 -6.79 22.38
N ARG A 22 10.19 -7.86 22.93
CA ARG A 22 10.76 -9.19 22.83
C ARG A 22 10.78 -9.71 21.41
N ILE A 23 9.68 -9.59 20.66
CA ILE A 23 9.56 -10.01 19.27
C ILE A 23 10.57 -9.28 18.38
N ILE A 24 10.68 -7.96 18.52
CA ILE A 24 11.67 -7.15 17.79
C ILE A 24 13.09 -7.63 18.13
N LYS A 25 13.38 -7.91 19.39
CA LYS A 25 14.69 -8.39 19.82
C LYS A 25 15.03 -9.77 19.27
N GLU A 26 14.06 -10.70 19.28
CA GLU A 26 14.24 -12.07 18.75
C GLU A 26 14.40 -12.07 17.22
N ASN A 27 13.81 -11.11 16.51
CA ASN A 27 13.85 -10.95 15.05
C ASN A 27 14.69 -9.74 14.62
N ARG A 28 15.67 -9.36 15.41
CA ARG A 28 16.43 -8.12 15.28
C ARG A 28 16.96 -7.87 13.87
N LYS A 29 17.54 -8.89 13.24
CA LYS A 29 18.18 -8.73 11.92
C LYS A 29 17.19 -8.27 10.85
N ILE A 30 16.00 -8.87 10.81
CA ILE A 30 15.00 -8.51 9.78
C ILE A 30 14.42 -7.11 10.06
N PHE A 31 14.18 -6.75 11.33
CA PHE A 31 13.73 -5.39 11.66
C PHE A 31 14.81 -4.34 11.35
N GLU A 32 16.10 -4.63 11.56
CA GLU A 32 17.19 -3.75 11.15
C GLU A 32 17.17 -3.48 9.63
N ILE A 33 16.88 -4.49 8.80
CA ILE A 33 16.72 -4.31 7.35
C ILE A 33 15.49 -3.46 7.03
N LEU A 34 14.32 -3.75 7.61
CA LEU A 34 13.12 -2.94 7.43
C LEU A 34 13.36 -1.46 7.75
N TYR A 35 14.05 -1.18 8.86
CA TYR A 35 14.40 0.21 9.24
C TYR A 35 15.44 0.85 8.32
N LYS A 36 16.36 0.08 7.74
CA LYS A 36 17.29 0.58 6.73
C LYS A 36 16.55 0.97 5.44
N TYR A 37 15.62 0.14 4.96
CA TYR A 37 14.73 0.52 3.85
C TYR A 37 13.93 1.77 4.15
N ASN A 38 13.36 1.89 5.34
CA ASN A 38 12.65 3.11 5.74
C ASN A 38 13.54 4.36 5.68
N LYS A 39 14.78 4.28 6.18
CA LYS A 39 15.76 5.39 6.09
C LYS A 39 16.13 5.69 4.64
N PHE A 40 16.27 4.66 3.81
CA PHE A 40 16.58 4.82 2.41
C PHE A 40 15.43 5.52 1.64
N LEU A 41 14.19 5.11 1.89
CA LEU A 41 13.00 5.80 1.34
C LEU A 41 12.95 7.28 1.77
N TYR A 42 13.34 7.59 2.98
CA TYR A 42 13.47 8.99 3.46
C TYR A 42 14.52 9.78 2.67
N LYS A 43 15.67 9.16 2.35
CA LYS A 43 16.70 9.80 1.52
C LYS A 43 16.18 10.13 0.13
N ILE A 44 15.49 9.18 -0.52
CA ILE A 44 14.86 9.44 -1.82
C ILE A 44 13.89 10.61 -1.72
N GLN A 45 13.06 10.64 -0.69
CA GLN A 45 12.10 11.72 -0.48
C GLN A 45 12.79 13.09 -0.29
N SER A 46 13.96 13.14 0.34
CA SER A 46 14.70 14.38 0.53
C SER A 46 15.21 15.00 -0.79
N GLU A 47 15.40 14.18 -1.83
CA GLU A 47 15.79 14.65 -3.15
C GLU A 47 14.66 15.39 -3.90
N PHE A 48 13.40 15.24 -3.50
CA PHE A 48 12.25 15.85 -4.18
C PHE A 48 12.31 17.37 -4.22
N ASN A 49 12.95 17.98 -3.23
CA ASN A 49 13.15 19.44 -3.17
C ASN A 49 14.04 19.98 -4.31
N ASN A 50 14.79 19.10 -4.99
CA ASN A 50 15.66 19.46 -6.09
C ASN A 50 14.92 19.55 -7.44
N TYR A 51 13.62 19.24 -7.46
CA TYR A 51 12.83 19.18 -8.70
C TYR A 51 11.82 20.30 -8.78
N THR A 52 11.61 20.80 -10.01
CA THR A 52 10.48 21.69 -10.30
C THR A 52 9.19 20.88 -10.35
N MET A 53 8.17 21.35 -9.64
CA MET A 53 6.88 20.69 -9.62
C MET A 53 6.12 20.89 -10.94
N ASN A 54 5.74 19.80 -11.56
CA ASN A 54 4.85 19.72 -12.72
C ASN A 54 3.89 18.52 -12.52
N LEU A 55 3.03 18.24 -13.49
CA LEU A 55 2.08 17.12 -13.39
C LEU A 55 2.78 15.79 -13.05
N GLU A 56 3.86 15.48 -13.76
CA GLU A 56 4.61 14.25 -13.63
C GLU A 56 5.27 14.11 -12.24
N THR A 57 6.08 15.11 -11.85
CA THR A 57 6.77 15.09 -10.56
C THR A 57 5.79 15.12 -9.40
N ASN A 58 4.71 15.89 -9.50
CA ASN A 58 3.68 15.95 -8.47
C ASN A 58 3.02 14.59 -8.27
N TYR A 59 2.63 13.90 -9.35
CA TYR A 59 2.03 12.58 -9.27
C TYR A 59 3.01 11.57 -8.68
N HIS A 60 4.21 11.44 -9.25
CA HIS A 60 5.19 10.44 -8.83
C HIS A 60 5.64 10.65 -7.37
N PHE A 61 5.87 11.89 -6.94
CA PHE A 61 6.31 12.17 -5.57
C PHE A 61 5.18 11.95 -4.56
N SER A 62 3.95 12.33 -4.90
CA SER A 62 2.78 12.06 -4.06
C SER A 62 2.54 10.57 -3.88
N MET A 63 2.63 9.78 -4.95
CA MET A 63 2.51 8.33 -4.89
C MET A 63 3.64 7.68 -4.09
N PHE A 64 4.88 8.16 -4.28
CA PHE A 64 6.03 7.69 -3.50
C PHE A 64 5.83 7.95 -2.00
N ILE A 65 5.42 9.17 -1.62
CA ILE A 65 5.14 9.52 -0.22
C ILE A 65 4.03 8.64 0.35
N GLN A 66 3.00 8.35 -0.41
CA GLN A 66 1.92 7.45 0.00
C GLN A 66 2.44 6.04 0.25
N ILE A 67 3.23 5.47 -0.68
CA ILE A 67 3.86 4.16 -0.52
C ILE A 67 4.75 4.14 0.72
N HIS A 68 5.56 5.18 0.95
CA HIS A 68 6.44 5.26 2.12
C HIS A 68 5.64 5.29 3.44
N LYS A 69 4.54 6.04 3.51
CA LYS A 69 3.66 6.04 4.69
C LYS A 69 3.03 4.66 4.93
N LEU A 70 2.57 4.00 3.87
CA LEU A 70 2.03 2.64 3.96
C LEU A 70 3.10 1.64 4.41
N TYR A 71 4.35 1.78 3.92
CA TYR A 71 5.48 0.97 4.34
C TYR A 71 5.73 1.08 5.85
N GLN A 72 5.75 2.29 6.39
CA GLN A 72 5.90 2.52 7.83
C GLN A 72 4.74 1.88 8.63
N SER A 73 3.51 2.02 8.13
CA SER A 73 2.35 1.38 8.75
C SER A 73 2.45 -0.15 8.72
N ALA A 74 2.95 -0.72 7.62
CA ALA A 74 3.15 -2.16 7.48
C ALA A 74 4.17 -2.70 8.50
N ILE A 75 5.28 -1.98 8.74
CA ILE A 75 6.26 -2.35 9.79
C ILE A 75 5.57 -2.40 11.15
N ILE A 76 4.79 -1.38 11.51
CA ILE A 76 4.05 -1.35 12.77
C ILE A 76 3.09 -2.55 12.88
N MET A 77 2.38 -2.92 11.80
CA MET A 77 1.49 -4.09 11.82
C MET A 77 2.27 -5.39 12.05
N ILE A 78 3.48 -5.54 11.46
CA ILE A 78 4.35 -6.70 11.69
C ILE A 78 4.84 -6.72 13.15
N GLU A 79 5.27 -5.59 13.70
CA GLU A 79 5.69 -5.45 15.09
C GLU A 79 4.60 -5.86 16.07
N TYR A 80 3.34 -5.52 15.76
CA TYR A 80 2.17 -5.84 16.56
C TYR A 80 1.56 -7.22 16.25
N GLY A 81 2.09 -7.98 15.29
CA GLY A 81 1.53 -9.27 14.87
C GLY A 81 0.11 -9.17 14.27
N LEU A 82 -0.25 -8.01 13.72
CA LEU A 82 -1.56 -7.71 13.14
C LEU A 82 -1.58 -8.10 11.65
N LEU A 83 -1.46 -9.39 11.34
CA LEU A 83 -1.24 -9.88 9.98
C LEU A 83 -2.39 -9.57 9.01
N GLU A 84 -3.64 -9.62 9.44
CA GLU A 84 -4.78 -9.30 8.58
C GLU A 84 -4.76 -7.81 8.16
N SER A 85 -4.39 -6.93 9.10
CA SER A 85 -4.20 -5.50 8.82
C SER A 85 -2.99 -5.25 7.93
N PHE A 86 -1.89 -5.98 8.16
CA PHE A 86 -0.70 -5.95 7.33
C PHE A 86 -1.01 -6.34 5.87
N GLU A 87 -1.76 -7.43 5.64
CA GLU A 87 -2.14 -7.88 4.30
C GLU A 87 -2.96 -6.83 3.54
N THR A 88 -3.86 -6.13 4.25
CA THR A 88 -4.63 -5.02 3.67
C THR A 88 -3.71 -3.85 3.26
N ILE A 89 -2.73 -3.51 4.10
CA ILE A 89 -1.76 -2.46 3.79
C ILE A 89 -0.86 -2.88 2.63
N LEU A 90 -0.39 -4.13 2.64
CA LEU A 90 0.47 -4.66 1.58
C LEU A 90 -0.22 -4.66 0.21
N ARG A 91 -1.52 -4.98 0.17
CA ARG A 91 -2.33 -4.83 -1.04
C ARG A 91 -2.31 -3.39 -1.56
N ASN A 92 -2.49 -2.41 -0.65
CA ASN A 92 -2.50 -1.01 -1.04
C ASN A 92 -1.11 -0.53 -1.52
N ILE A 93 -0.03 -1.02 -0.92
CA ILE A 93 1.34 -0.77 -1.40
C ILE A 93 1.50 -1.33 -2.81
N LEU A 94 1.11 -2.58 -3.05
CA LEU A 94 1.24 -3.23 -4.35
C LEU A 94 0.43 -2.51 -5.43
N GLU A 95 -0.81 -2.10 -5.13
CA GLU A 95 -1.64 -1.32 -6.06
C GLU A 95 -1.00 0.03 -6.38
N SER A 96 -0.48 0.73 -5.39
CA SER A 96 0.23 2.00 -5.58
C SER A 96 1.52 1.82 -6.38
N THR A 97 2.25 0.72 -6.13
CA THR A 97 3.45 0.32 -6.89
C THR A 97 3.13 0.09 -8.37
N VAL A 98 2.06 -0.61 -8.67
CA VAL A 98 1.62 -0.85 -10.06
C VAL A 98 1.23 0.45 -10.75
N ASN A 99 0.50 1.33 -10.06
CA ASN A 99 0.10 2.63 -10.61
C ASN A 99 1.32 3.53 -10.88
N ILE A 100 2.32 3.58 -9.99
CA ILE A 100 3.54 4.38 -10.21
C ILE A 100 4.38 3.80 -11.36
N LEU A 101 4.51 2.49 -11.46
CA LEU A 101 5.21 1.83 -12.56
C LEU A 101 4.53 2.07 -13.90
N TYR A 102 3.20 2.02 -13.94
CA TYR A 102 2.42 2.32 -15.13
C TYR A 102 2.61 3.78 -15.57
N SER A 103 2.60 4.72 -14.62
CA SER A 103 2.82 6.14 -14.89
C SER A 103 4.25 6.46 -15.33
N LEU A 104 5.25 5.68 -14.90
CA LEU A 104 6.65 5.85 -15.32
C LEU A 104 6.92 5.48 -16.79
N ILE A 105 6.02 4.73 -17.44
CA ILE A 105 6.15 4.34 -18.85
C ILE A 105 5.90 5.54 -19.77
N ASP A 106 4.83 6.31 -19.51
CA ASP A 106 4.39 7.43 -20.32
C ASP A 106 3.58 8.42 -19.49
N ASN A 107 3.82 9.72 -19.64
CA ASN A 107 3.06 10.77 -18.96
C ASN A 107 1.56 10.72 -19.29
N LYS A 108 1.17 10.23 -20.46
CA LYS A 108 -0.23 9.97 -20.81
C LYS A 108 -0.90 9.02 -19.80
N ASN A 109 -0.15 8.07 -19.24
CA ASN A 109 -0.67 7.13 -18.27
C ASN A 109 -1.05 7.82 -16.94
N ILE A 110 -0.37 8.91 -16.57
CA ILE A 110 -0.76 9.74 -15.41
C ILE A 110 -2.16 10.32 -15.65
N MET A 111 -2.38 10.90 -16.82
CA MET A 111 -3.69 11.49 -17.18
C MET A 111 -4.80 10.43 -17.20
N ILE A 112 -4.51 9.20 -17.64
CA ILE A 112 -5.47 8.09 -17.59
C ILE A 112 -5.83 7.73 -16.14
N LEU A 113 -4.86 7.72 -15.22
CA LEU A 113 -5.08 7.46 -13.80
C LEU A 113 -5.86 8.59 -13.14
N GLU A 114 -5.57 9.85 -13.48
CA GLU A 114 -6.33 11.01 -13.02
C GLU A 114 -7.77 11.00 -13.53
N LEU A 115 -7.98 10.67 -14.80
CA LEU A 115 -9.32 10.55 -15.40
C LEU A 115 -10.16 9.49 -14.66
N ASP A 116 -9.58 8.33 -14.36
CA ASP A 116 -10.24 7.28 -13.57
C ASP A 116 -10.63 7.79 -12.16
N SER A 117 -9.75 8.53 -11.49
CA SER A 117 -10.03 9.13 -10.18
C SER A 117 -11.16 10.16 -10.25
N ILE A 118 -11.16 11.01 -11.28
CA ILE A 118 -12.23 12.00 -11.50
C ILE A 118 -13.56 11.31 -11.78
N ASP A 119 -13.57 10.26 -12.60
CA ASP A 119 -14.78 9.48 -12.91
C ASP A 119 -15.37 8.82 -11.65
N GLU A 120 -14.52 8.31 -10.74
CA GLU A 120 -14.96 7.78 -9.45
C GLU A 120 -15.54 8.88 -8.53
N ASP A 121 -14.92 10.05 -8.49
CA ASP A 121 -15.46 11.18 -7.72
C ASP A 121 -16.80 11.65 -8.27
N LEU A 122 -16.95 11.75 -9.58
CA LEU A 122 -18.24 12.08 -10.22
C LEU A 122 -19.33 11.05 -9.91
N LYS A 123 -19.01 9.76 -9.86
CA LYS A 123 -19.94 8.71 -9.42
C LYS A 123 -20.40 8.91 -7.98
N LYS A 124 -19.46 9.21 -7.05
CA LYS A 124 -19.79 9.50 -5.65
C LYS A 124 -20.68 10.72 -5.50
N LEU A 125 -20.35 11.82 -6.20
CA LEU A 125 -21.14 13.05 -6.20
C LEU A 125 -22.56 12.83 -6.75
N LYS A 126 -22.67 12.03 -7.82
CA LYS A 126 -23.97 11.61 -8.37
C LYS A 126 -24.79 10.79 -7.35
N TYR A 127 -24.14 9.88 -6.62
CA TYR A 127 -24.79 9.11 -5.56
C TYR A 127 -25.30 10.00 -4.42
N ILE A 128 -24.47 10.96 -3.95
CA ILE A 128 -24.87 11.93 -2.92
C ILE A 128 -26.09 12.74 -3.36
N ASN A 129 -26.09 13.25 -4.59
CA ASN A 129 -27.19 14.03 -5.14
C ASN A 129 -28.48 13.21 -5.26
N ASN A 130 -28.39 12.01 -5.82
CA ASN A 130 -29.56 11.14 -6.04
C ASN A 130 -30.23 10.71 -4.73
N ASN A 131 -29.43 10.51 -3.67
CA ASN A 131 -29.93 10.07 -2.36
C ASN A 131 -30.14 11.23 -1.38
N LYS A 132 -29.95 12.48 -1.83
CA LYS A 132 -30.10 13.71 -1.02
C LYS A 132 -29.33 13.68 0.30
N ILE A 133 -28.10 13.15 0.28
CA ILE A 133 -27.21 13.03 1.46
C ILE A 133 -26.48 14.35 1.65
N PHE A 134 -27.15 15.35 2.25
CA PHE A 134 -26.59 16.69 2.45
C PHE A 134 -26.36 17.05 3.92
N ASP A 135 -26.42 16.05 4.82
CA ASP A 135 -26.27 16.26 6.25
C ASP A 135 -24.84 16.69 6.63
N VAL A 136 -23.84 16.33 5.81
CA VAL A 136 -22.42 16.60 6.05
C VAL A 136 -21.87 17.72 5.15
N VAL A 137 -22.39 17.81 3.90
CA VAL A 137 -21.92 18.78 2.89
C VAL A 137 -23.13 19.41 2.21
N SER A 138 -23.17 20.76 2.15
CA SER A 138 -24.31 21.44 1.50
C SER A 138 -24.40 21.11 0.01
N LYS A 139 -25.63 21.18 -0.51
CA LYS A 139 -25.89 20.90 -1.93
C LYS A 139 -25.08 21.81 -2.86
N GLU A 140 -24.95 23.09 -2.49
CA GLU A 140 -24.20 24.08 -3.28
C GLU A 140 -22.74 23.68 -3.45
N LYS A 141 -22.08 23.22 -2.36
CA LYS A 141 -20.69 22.73 -2.42
C LYS A 141 -20.55 21.46 -3.25
N VAL A 142 -21.53 20.55 -3.18
CA VAL A 142 -21.53 19.33 -4.01
C VAL A 142 -21.64 19.68 -5.48
N ASP A 143 -22.54 20.61 -5.85
CA ASP A 143 -22.74 21.05 -7.22
C ASP A 143 -21.52 21.82 -7.76
N GLU A 144 -20.90 22.69 -6.95
CA GLU A 144 -19.66 23.41 -7.28
C GLU A 144 -18.51 22.42 -7.55
N TYR A 145 -18.28 21.46 -6.64
CA TYR A 145 -17.21 20.47 -6.79
C TYR A 145 -17.46 19.57 -8.00
N ARG A 146 -18.71 19.18 -8.25
CA ARG A 146 -19.07 18.42 -9.45
C ARG A 146 -18.73 19.18 -10.72
N LYS A 147 -19.08 20.46 -10.82
CA LYS A 147 -18.76 21.31 -11.97
C LYS A 147 -17.25 21.39 -12.19
N GLN A 148 -16.47 21.60 -11.13
CA GLN A 148 -15.01 21.61 -11.21
C GLN A 148 -14.49 20.29 -11.78
N LYS A 149 -14.96 19.13 -11.28
CA LYS A 149 -14.54 17.81 -11.77
C LYS A 149 -14.95 17.54 -13.21
N GLU A 150 -16.11 18.00 -13.64
CA GLU A 150 -16.54 17.92 -15.05
C GLU A 150 -15.63 18.75 -15.97
N GLU A 151 -15.20 19.94 -15.53
CA GLU A 151 -14.23 20.79 -16.27
C GLU A 151 -12.83 20.16 -16.34
N GLU A 152 -12.33 19.60 -15.23
CA GLU A 152 -11.06 18.86 -15.20
C GLU A 152 -11.10 17.66 -16.14
N ARG A 153 -12.19 16.87 -16.08
CA ARG A 153 -12.44 15.74 -16.97
C ARG A 153 -12.40 16.13 -18.45
N ALA A 154 -13.10 17.20 -18.81
CA ALA A 154 -13.14 17.68 -20.17
C ALA A 154 -11.76 18.10 -20.70
N LYS A 155 -10.92 18.74 -19.89
CA LYS A 155 -9.54 19.10 -20.24
C LYS A 155 -8.71 17.86 -20.56
N ILE A 156 -8.75 16.84 -19.70
CA ILE A 156 -7.99 15.61 -19.90
C ILE A 156 -8.46 14.89 -21.16
N ILE A 157 -9.78 14.75 -21.38
CA ILE A 157 -10.33 14.10 -22.57
C ILE A 157 -9.93 14.82 -23.86
N ASN A 158 -9.89 16.14 -23.84
CA ASN A 158 -9.42 16.91 -25.01
C ASN A 158 -7.95 16.64 -25.34
N GLU A 159 -7.12 16.29 -24.36
CA GLU A 159 -5.70 16.02 -24.54
C GLU A 159 -5.41 14.58 -24.93
N ILE A 160 -6.02 13.59 -24.27
CA ILE A 160 -5.70 12.17 -24.46
C ILE A 160 -6.82 11.33 -25.08
N GLY A 161 -7.99 11.91 -25.33
CA GLY A 161 -9.22 11.19 -25.71
C GLY A 161 -9.92 10.55 -24.52
N ASP A 162 -11.14 10.03 -24.77
CA ASP A 162 -11.92 9.30 -23.73
C ASP A 162 -11.34 7.89 -23.54
N THR A 163 -10.19 7.83 -22.86
CA THR A 163 -9.43 6.60 -22.62
C THR A 163 -9.70 6.11 -21.22
N LYS A 164 -10.04 4.83 -21.07
CA LYS A 164 -10.27 4.21 -19.76
C LYS A 164 -8.99 3.60 -19.20
N LYS A 165 -8.83 3.70 -17.89
CA LYS A 165 -7.81 2.95 -17.15
C LYS A 165 -7.99 1.45 -17.42
N PRO A 166 -6.90 0.72 -17.73
CA PRO A 166 -6.98 -0.73 -17.84
C PRO A 166 -7.49 -1.37 -16.54
N MET A 167 -8.27 -2.45 -16.68
CA MET A 167 -8.60 -3.30 -15.54
C MET A 167 -7.30 -3.75 -14.83
N PRO A 168 -7.34 -4.08 -13.52
CA PRO A 168 -6.13 -4.43 -12.78
C PRO A 168 -5.22 -5.42 -13.51
N ILE A 169 -5.75 -6.51 -14.06
CA ILE A 169 -4.95 -7.48 -14.84
C ILE A 169 -4.25 -6.83 -16.03
N GLY A 170 -4.90 -5.85 -16.68
CA GLY A 170 -4.32 -5.10 -17.80
C GLY A 170 -3.16 -4.21 -17.36
N LEU A 171 -3.26 -3.55 -16.20
CA LEU A 171 -2.17 -2.77 -15.61
C LEU A 171 -0.94 -3.65 -15.33
N PHE A 172 -1.14 -4.79 -14.64
CA PHE A 172 -0.06 -5.73 -14.36
C PHE A 172 0.61 -6.26 -15.64
N LYS A 173 -0.17 -6.56 -16.68
CA LYS A 173 0.38 -6.96 -18.00
C LYS A 173 1.22 -5.85 -18.64
N THR A 174 0.75 -4.60 -18.60
CA THR A 174 1.47 -3.47 -19.22
C THR A 174 2.85 -3.25 -18.60
N ILE A 175 3.02 -3.56 -17.32
CA ILE A 175 4.30 -3.42 -16.60
C ILE A 175 5.11 -4.72 -16.54
N ASN A 176 4.64 -5.82 -17.16
CA ASN A 176 5.22 -7.18 -17.17
C ASN A 176 5.27 -7.85 -15.79
N PHE A 177 4.19 -7.72 -15.01
CA PHE A 177 4.05 -8.25 -13.63
C PHE A 177 2.81 -9.16 -13.49
N GLU A 178 2.55 -10.03 -14.47
CA GLU A 178 1.38 -10.93 -14.46
C GLU A 178 1.41 -11.93 -13.29
N LYS A 179 2.60 -12.32 -12.84
CA LYS A 179 2.74 -13.23 -11.69
C LYS A 179 2.30 -12.55 -10.39
N GLU A 180 2.66 -11.29 -10.22
CA GLU A 180 2.30 -10.46 -9.07
C GLU A 180 0.80 -10.18 -9.03
N TYR A 181 0.10 -10.29 -10.16
CA TYR A 181 -1.36 -10.18 -10.18
C TYR A 181 -2.06 -11.30 -9.39
N LEU A 182 -1.55 -12.52 -9.43
CA LEU A 182 -2.10 -13.60 -8.60
C LEU A 182 -1.93 -13.28 -7.12
N TYR A 183 -0.77 -12.78 -6.75
CA TYR A 183 -0.51 -12.31 -5.39
C TYR A 183 -1.47 -11.19 -4.98
N TYR A 184 -1.64 -10.17 -5.84
CA TYR A 184 -2.62 -9.11 -5.63
C TYR A 184 -4.04 -9.66 -5.40
N LYS A 185 -4.46 -10.68 -6.15
CA LYS A 185 -5.76 -11.31 -5.97
C LYS A 185 -5.91 -11.98 -4.60
N CYS A 186 -4.87 -12.67 -4.14
CA CYS A 186 -4.87 -13.24 -2.79
C CYS A 186 -5.02 -12.15 -1.70
N LEU A 187 -4.34 -11.02 -1.87
CA LEU A 187 -4.44 -9.89 -0.95
C LEU A 187 -5.84 -9.23 -0.96
N CYS A 188 -6.56 -9.26 -2.09
CA CYS A 188 -7.93 -8.75 -2.15
C CYS A 188 -8.88 -9.51 -1.22
N ASP A 189 -8.64 -10.78 -0.94
CA ASP A 189 -9.47 -11.58 -0.04
C ASP A 189 -9.48 -11.00 1.38
N TYR A 190 -8.34 -10.48 1.86
CA TYR A 190 -8.25 -9.82 3.17
C TYR A 190 -9.01 -8.49 3.22
N THR A 191 -8.99 -7.73 2.14
CA THR A 191 -9.67 -6.43 2.07
C THR A 191 -11.20 -6.59 2.04
N HIS A 192 -11.70 -7.66 1.43
CA HIS A 192 -13.13 -7.89 1.25
C HIS A 192 -13.76 -8.82 2.30
N MET A 193 -12.99 -9.21 3.33
CA MET A 193 -13.45 -10.08 4.42
C MET A 193 -14.30 -11.27 3.93
N ASN A 194 -13.79 -11.99 2.93
CA ASN A 194 -14.50 -13.15 2.40
C ASN A 194 -14.45 -14.34 3.37
N SER A 195 -15.24 -15.38 3.08
CA SER A 195 -15.34 -16.58 3.94
C SER A 195 -14.02 -17.31 4.18
N ASN A 196 -13.01 -17.12 3.31
CA ASN A 196 -11.68 -17.71 3.49
C ASN A 196 -10.93 -17.13 4.68
N ILE A 197 -11.18 -15.86 5.04
CA ILE A 197 -10.59 -15.23 6.23
C ILE A 197 -11.20 -15.79 7.50
N ALA A 198 -12.51 -16.02 7.51
CA ALA A 198 -13.19 -16.61 8.67
C ALA A 198 -12.58 -17.97 9.04
N GLY A 199 -12.17 -18.78 8.05
CA GLY A 199 -11.49 -20.05 8.29
C GLY A 199 -10.09 -19.95 8.89
N ARG A 200 -9.44 -18.79 8.85
CA ARG A 200 -8.11 -18.56 9.45
C ARG A 200 -8.18 -18.17 10.91
N ILE A 201 -9.29 -17.57 11.33
CA ILE A 201 -9.55 -17.17 12.71
C ILE A 201 -10.02 -18.38 13.56
N VAL A 202 -10.56 -19.41 12.89
CA VAL A 202 -11.10 -20.60 13.55
C VAL A 202 -10.12 -21.75 13.43
N LYS A 203 -9.58 -22.20 14.54
CA LYS A 203 -8.74 -23.41 14.59
C LYS A 203 -9.56 -24.58 15.14
N GLN A 204 -9.54 -25.71 14.44
CA GLN A 204 -10.13 -26.95 14.94
C GLN A 204 -9.14 -27.60 15.92
N GLU A 205 -9.59 -27.87 17.14
CA GLU A 205 -8.89 -28.67 18.12
C GLU A 205 -9.67 -29.99 18.42
N THR A 206 -9.04 -30.88 19.19
CA THR A 206 -9.60 -32.22 19.49
C THR A 206 -10.99 -32.18 20.11
N ASP A 207 -11.30 -31.12 20.87
CA ASP A 207 -12.53 -30.98 21.65
C ASP A 207 -13.44 -29.81 21.18
N GLY A 208 -13.18 -29.22 20.00
CA GLY A 208 -14.00 -28.13 19.48
C GLY A 208 -13.26 -27.17 18.55
N PHE A 209 -13.70 -25.91 18.58
CA PHE A 209 -13.12 -24.84 17.77
C PHE A 209 -12.61 -23.73 18.71
N ILE A 210 -11.40 -23.23 18.42
CA ILE A 210 -10.86 -22.04 19.07
C ILE A 210 -10.88 -20.89 18.06
N PHE A 211 -11.38 -19.75 18.49
CA PHE A 211 -11.31 -18.49 17.75
C PHE A 211 -10.01 -17.78 18.16
N ASP A 212 -9.02 -17.78 17.26
CA ASP A 212 -7.72 -17.13 17.49
C ASP A 212 -7.76 -15.71 16.93
N GLY A 213 -8.11 -14.75 17.77
CA GLY A 213 -8.05 -13.32 17.46
C GLY A 213 -6.79 -12.63 18.01
N GLY A 214 -5.82 -13.42 18.49
CA GLY A 214 -4.58 -12.92 19.08
C GLY A 214 -3.52 -12.55 18.05
N PRO A 215 -2.38 -11.97 18.52
CA PRO A 215 -1.27 -11.62 17.65
C PRO A 215 -0.66 -12.87 17.01
N ASN A 216 -0.34 -12.76 15.73
CA ASN A 216 0.31 -13.82 14.98
C ASN A 216 1.75 -13.42 14.62
N TYR A 217 2.73 -14.16 15.15
CA TYR A 217 4.16 -13.94 14.90
C TYR A 217 4.82 -15.13 14.23
N LEU A 218 4.05 -16.07 13.70
CA LEU A 218 4.60 -17.32 13.16
C LEU A 218 5.44 -17.12 11.90
N ASP A 219 5.29 -15.99 11.21
CA ASP A 219 5.85 -15.81 9.86
C ASP A 219 6.46 -14.41 9.61
N ILE A 220 7.03 -13.80 10.65
CA ILE A 220 7.59 -12.44 10.58
C ILE A 220 8.61 -12.28 9.44
N ASN A 221 9.48 -13.29 9.24
CA ASN A 221 10.50 -13.23 8.21
C ASN A 221 9.88 -13.20 6.82
N ASN A 222 8.89 -14.07 6.55
CA ASN A 222 8.20 -14.11 5.27
C ASN A 222 7.41 -12.82 5.00
N GLU A 223 6.68 -12.31 6.01
CA GLU A 223 5.92 -11.06 5.86
C GLU A 223 6.84 -9.87 5.62
N SER A 224 7.97 -9.83 6.29
CA SER A 224 8.99 -8.80 6.07
C SER A 224 9.62 -8.89 4.68
N ALA A 225 9.93 -10.10 4.21
CA ALA A 225 10.44 -10.35 2.87
C ALA A 225 9.42 -9.93 1.79
N ARG A 226 8.13 -10.22 2.00
CA ARG A 226 7.03 -9.80 1.12
C ARG A 226 6.93 -8.27 1.03
N LEU A 227 7.06 -7.59 2.17
CA LEU A 227 7.04 -6.13 2.24
C LEU A 227 8.23 -5.53 1.47
N ILE A 228 9.45 -6.02 1.72
CA ILE A 228 10.66 -5.58 1.02
C ILE A 228 10.52 -5.83 -0.48
N GLY A 229 10.20 -7.05 -0.90
CA GLY A 229 10.05 -7.40 -2.30
C GLY A 229 9.00 -6.53 -3.03
N THR A 230 7.90 -6.18 -2.35
CA THR A 230 6.89 -5.28 -2.95
C THR A 230 7.43 -3.86 -3.19
N ILE A 231 8.31 -3.36 -2.30
CA ILE A 231 8.98 -2.05 -2.49
C ILE A 231 10.01 -2.14 -3.61
N GLU A 232 10.78 -3.20 -3.68
CA GLU A 232 11.81 -3.42 -4.70
C GLU A 232 11.27 -3.45 -6.13
N LEU A 233 10.01 -3.86 -6.32
CA LEU A 233 9.36 -3.86 -7.63
C LEU A 233 9.44 -2.50 -8.37
N PHE A 234 9.40 -1.39 -7.66
CA PHE A 234 9.39 -0.08 -8.30
C PHE A 234 10.63 0.78 -8.02
N ILE A 235 11.32 0.52 -6.91
CA ILE A 235 12.35 1.44 -6.38
C ILE A 235 13.51 1.62 -7.36
N ASP A 236 13.97 0.55 -8.00
CA ASP A 236 15.06 0.60 -9.00
C ASP A 236 14.72 1.54 -10.16
N LYS A 237 13.50 1.43 -10.73
CA LYS A 237 13.06 2.32 -11.81
C LYS A 237 12.89 3.76 -11.33
N PHE A 238 12.38 3.93 -10.13
CA PHE A 238 12.15 5.25 -9.55
C PHE A 238 13.46 6.00 -9.26
N ILE A 239 14.43 5.35 -8.62
CA ILE A 239 15.74 6.00 -8.30
C ILE A 239 16.56 6.28 -9.56
N LYS A 240 16.51 5.42 -10.58
CA LYS A 240 17.17 5.70 -11.87
C LYS A 240 16.66 7.00 -12.50
N LYS A 241 15.40 7.33 -12.29
CA LYS A 241 14.80 8.56 -12.84
C LYS A 241 15.01 9.78 -11.93
N TYR A 242 14.88 9.63 -10.62
CA TYR A 242 14.78 10.75 -9.69
C TYR A 242 15.93 10.87 -8.68
N SER A 243 16.72 9.83 -8.47
CA SER A 243 17.79 9.83 -7.47
C SER A 243 18.94 8.92 -7.88
N PRO A 244 19.52 9.12 -9.10
CA PRO A 244 20.52 8.20 -9.66
C PRO A 244 21.80 8.10 -8.80
N ASN A 245 22.10 9.10 -7.98
CA ASN A 245 23.17 9.12 -7.00
C ASN A 245 22.98 8.09 -5.88
N LEU A 246 21.78 7.55 -5.66
CA LEU A 246 21.46 6.58 -4.64
C LEU A 246 21.49 5.12 -5.13
N ILE A 247 21.78 4.86 -6.42
CA ILE A 247 21.75 3.51 -7.02
C ILE A 247 22.69 2.53 -6.31
N GLU A 248 23.92 2.95 -6.02
CA GLU A 248 24.91 2.06 -5.38
C GLU A 248 24.55 1.76 -3.92
N GLU A 249 23.98 2.73 -3.21
CA GLU A 249 23.47 2.50 -1.84
C GLU A 249 22.28 1.53 -1.87
N TYR A 250 21.39 1.65 -2.84
CA TYR A 250 20.27 0.73 -3.02
C TYR A 250 20.74 -0.71 -3.26
N LYS A 251 21.67 -0.92 -4.19
CA LYS A 251 22.23 -2.26 -4.47
C LYS A 251 22.91 -2.90 -3.25
N ALA A 252 23.57 -2.08 -2.43
CA ALA A 252 24.16 -2.57 -1.19
C ALA A 252 23.09 -3.02 -0.18
N LEU A 253 21.98 -2.27 -0.09
CA LEU A 253 20.85 -2.59 0.77
C LEU A 253 20.10 -3.85 0.29
N GLU A 254 19.83 -3.96 -1.02
CA GLU A 254 19.22 -5.13 -1.65
C GLU A 254 20.05 -6.40 -1.36
N LYS A 255 21.38 -6.35 -1.59
CA LYS A 255 22.28 -7.47 -1.28
C LYS A 255 22.27 -7.86 0.21
N GLU A 256 22.13 -6.89 1.11
CA GLU A 256 22.04 -7.17 2.55
C GLU A 256 20.70 -7.85 2.90
N ALA A 257 19.61 -7.46 2.26
CA ALA A 257 18.29 -8.09 2.42
C ALA A 257 18.30 -9.53 1.90
N ASP A 258 18.87 -9.77 0.72
CA ASP A 258 19.00 -11.11 0.11
C ASP A 258 19.80 -12.08 0.98
N ALA A 259 20.76 -11.58 1.74
CA ALA A 259 21.59 -12.40 2.62
C ALA A 259 20.85 -12.91 3.88
N LEU A 260 19.62 -12.46 4.13
CA LEU A 260 18.77 -12.93 5.22
C LEU A 260 17.83 -14.07 4.80
N ASN A 261 17.60 -14.25 3.49
CA ASN A 261 16.81 -15.33 2.90
C ASN A 261 17.71 -16.54 2.61
#